data_501a33836b4645edb53dd16070c21f12
#
_entry.id   501a33836b4645edb53dd16070c21f12
#
_cell.length_a   1.000
_cell.length_b   1.000
_cell.length_c   1.000
_cell.angle_alpha   90.00
_cell.angle_beta   90.00
_cell.angle_gamma   90.00
#
_symmetry.space_group_name_H-M   'P 1'
#
loop_
_entity.id
_entity.type
_entity.pdbx_description
1 polymer ?
#
loop_
_entity_poly.entity_id
_entity_poly.type
_entity_poly.pdbx_seq_one_letter_code
_entity_poly.pdbx_strand_id
1 'polypeptide(L)'
;MSDRSLVLLSHSIFTGLSDEPIDGYVSIRGNRIESVGASDRAAEYIKHADEVRDLGSRTVMAGLVDVHTFFTGWVLRRIGADLIDATSADDVLTAMSNWKEERPQAPMALGMNLPDALVGDGLVDMLDEKFSSTPAVAFTAGAETCVLNSAASERYGFTPEACYAEMIWRLMRDYLPLREVRYAYGDYMAMLNSRGVTAIKEMCFDDYYGFADEMYRHEQEGELTVRVDMMSQPVGHGADLDYARSARDRFQGDFVRFSGFNRMTDRGVWCGLAEMIDPYEQGADAGAGGKTVVEEPEWDLISRELSEIDAQGFRYSLHCQGDGAVRKTVDLYERLPRDESGRLARRHSITDLENSDPADLARMGAIGGICEVYPQILTLDKREECLSTMRRQIGEKRLSRSWNRRAMLDGGCVLCCGTDLPLLTPHLGDSIYSACGGYFADGLDVNPQNTVSVAELLRAWTAGGSYDLVREDDFGTIEAGKLADICVLDRDVFAVDPKDARDIRVSLTLSDGRVVYEDC
;
A
#
# COMPACT_ATOMS: atom_id res chain seq x y z
N MET A 1 -6.53 27.86 -13.96
CA MET A 1 -7.24 27.36 -12.76
C MET A 1 -8.10 28.47 -12.22
N SER A 2 -9.33 28.18 -11.78
CA SER A 2 -10.22 29.24 -11.25
C SER A 2 -9.65 29.76 -9.93
N ASP A 3 -9.75 31.07 -9.73
CA ASP A 3 -9.34 31.76 -8.48
C ASP A 3 -10.35 31.52 -7.32
N ARG A 4 -11.07 30.39 -7.41
CA ARG A 4 -12.14 30.03 -6.47
C ARG A 4 -11.57 29.85 -5.07
N SER A 5 -12.28 30.41 -4.09
CA SER A 5 -11.95 30.33 -2.67
C SER A 5 -12.98 29.50 -1.90
N LEU A 6 -12.48 28.60 -1.03
CA LEU A 6 -13.27 27.74 -0.16
C LEU A 6 -12.77 27.88 1.28
N VAL A 7 -13.69 28.04 2.22
CA VAL A 7 -13.36 27.99 3.66
C VAL A 7 -14.05 26.79 4.30
N LEU A 8 -13.26 25.95 4.94
CA LEU A 8 -13.73 24.85 5.76
C LEU A 8 -13.64 25.27 7.24
N LEU A 9 -14.74 25.12 7.97
CA LEU A 9 -14.81 25.34 9.43
C LEU A 9 -15.00 24.01 10.12
N SER A 10 -14.22 23.73 11.18
CA SER A 10 -14.39 22.53 11.98
C SER A 10 -13.85 22.72 13.40
N HIS A 11 -14.49 22.04 14.36
CA HIS A 11 -13.98 21.95 15.74
C HIS A 11 -12.83 20.93 15.89
N SER A 12 -12.48 20.18 14.82
CA SER A 12 -11.45 19.14 14.84
C SER A 12 -10.59 19.21 13.58
N ILE A 13 -9.68 20.20 13.51
CA ILE A 13 -8.70 20.32 12.41
C ILE A 13 -7.38 19.74 12.86
N PHE A 14 -6.99 18.59 12.33
CA PHE A 14 -5.71 17.97 12.57
C PHE A 14 -4.70 18.46 11.53
N THR A 15 -3.82 19.37 11.95
CA THR A 15 -2.82 19.96 11.04
C THR A 15 -1.67 19.01 10.72
N GLY A 16 -1.43 17.97 11.53
CA GLY A 16 -0.27 17.10 11.45
C GLY A 16 0.98 17.63 12.19
N LEU A 17 0.95 18.88 12.65
CA LEU A 17 2.08 19.54 13.33
C LEU A 17 2.08 19.34 14.86
N SER A 18 0.95 18.96 15.42
CA SER A 18 0.76 18.65 16.84
C SER A 18 -0.09 17.41 16.99
N ASP A 19 -0.16 16.86 18.22
CA ASP A 19 -1.01 15.70 18.53
C ASP A 19 -2.48 16.09 18.65
N GLU A 20 -2.76 17.34 19.02
CA GLU A 20 -4.11 17.83 19.28
C GLU A 20 -4.67 18.56 18.06
N PRO A 21 -5.93 18.29 17.68
CA PRO A 21 -6.63 19.07 16.68
C PRO A 21 -6.95 20.48 17.20
N ILE A 22 -7.21 21.42 16.30
CA ILE A 22 -7.63 22.78 16.61
C ILE A 22 -9.09 23.00 16.20
N ASP A 23 -9.83 23.79 16.99
CA ASP A 23 -11.08 24.42 16.59
C ASP A 23 -10.76 25.64 15.71
N GLY A 24 -11.13 25.56 14.42
CA GLY A 24 -10.64 26.57 13.49
C GLY A 24 -11.18 26.54 12.08
N TYR A 25 -10.35 27.03 11.19
CA TYR A 25 -10.66 27.12 9.77
C TYR A 25 -9.46 26.71 8.91
N VAL A 26 -9.76 26.26 7.68
CA VAL A 26 -8.82 26.13 6.58
C VAL A 26 -9.36 26.97 5.41
N SER A 27 -8.62 28.01 5.01
CA SER A 27 -8.92 28.81 3.81
C SER A 27 -8.12 28.27 2.64
N ILE A 28 -8.79 28.03 1.52
CA ILE A 28 -8.21 27.48 0.30
C ILE A 28 -8.45 28.48 -0.82
N ARG A 29 -7.41 28.76 -1.63
CA ARG A 29 -7.50 29.57 -2.83
C ARG A 29 -6.86 28.85 -4.01
N GLY A 30 -7.65 28.59 -5.04
CA GLY A 30 -7.22 27.76 -6.16
C GLY A 30 -6.87 26.34 -5.68
N ASN A 31 -5.63 25.91 -5.85
CA ASN A 31 -5.15 24.60 -5.41
C ASN A 31 -4.29 24.61 -4.12
N ARG A 32 -4.22 25.78 -3.42
CA ARG A 32 -3.37 25.89 -2.23
C ARG A 32 -4.14 26.30 -0.99
N ILE A 33 -3.63 25.86 0.15
CA ILE A 33 -4.05 26.35 1.47
C ILE A 33 -3.52 27.79 1.61
N GLU A 34 -4.44 28.75 1.66
CA GLU A 34 -4.12 30.15 1.85
C GLU A 34 -3.80 30.46 3.32
N SER A 35 -4.57 29.87 4.22
CA SER A 35 -4.42 30.07 5.66
C SER A 35 -5.07 28.94 6.45
N VAL A 36 -4.56 28.70 7.64
CA VAL A 36 -5.15 27.84 8.66
C VAL A 36 -5.00 28.49 10.03
N GLY A 37 -5.98 28.36 10.90
CA GLY A 37 -5.92 28.96 12.22
C GLY A 37 -7.17 28.75 13.06
N ALA A 38 -7.16 29.34 14.26
CA ALA A 38 -8.28 29.27 15.19
C ALA A 38 -9.52 30.02 14.66
N SER A 39 -10.70 29.58 15.08
CA SER A 39 -12.01 30.02 14.60
C SER A 39 -12.25 31.53 14.76
N ASP A 40 -11.63 32.18 15.73
CA ASP A 40 -11.72 33.64 15.95
C ASP A 40 -11.14 34.48 14.80
N ARG A 41 -10.29 33.92 13.97
CA ARG A 41 -9.68 34.55 12.78
C ARG A 41 -10.41 34.22 11.46
N ALA A 42 -11.39 33.33 11.48
CA ALA A 42 -12.09 32.88 10.28
C ALA A 42 -12.86 33.98 9.55
N ALA A 43 -13.37 34.98 10.28
CA ALA A 43 -14.27 36.01 9.74
C ALA A 43 -13.71 36.78 8.53
N GLU A 44 -12.41 37.00 8.47
CA GLU A 44 -11.75 37.68 7.34
C GLU A 44 -11.84 36.84 6.06
N TYR A 45 -11.59 35.54 6.18
CA TYR A 45 -11.61 34.60 5.06
C TYR A 45 -13.04 34.29 4.61
N ILE A 46 -13.96 34.07 5.56
CA ILE A 46 -15.39 33.84 5.27
C ILE A 46 -15.99 34.95 4.43
N LYS A 47 -15.66 36.23 4.74
CA LYS A 47 -16.20 37.39 4.03
C LYS A 47 -15.87 37.41 2.54
N HIS A 48 -14.75 36.80 2.14
CA HIS A 48 -14.22 36.82 0.78
C HIS A 48 -14.26 35.46 0.10
N ALA A 49 -14.82 34.45 0.75
CA ALA A 49 -14.94 33.11 0.20
C ALA A 49 -16.10 33.02 -0.81
N ASP A 50 -15.87 32.29 -1.90
CA ASP A 50 -16.94 31.89 -2.83
C ASP A 50 -17.84 30.82 -2.21
N GLU A 51 -17.27 29.99 -1.33
CA GLU A 51 -17.97 28.91 -0.64
C GLU A 51 -17.45 28.77 0.80
N VAL A 52 -18.37 28.54 1.73
CA VAL A 52 -18.05 28.24 3.14
C VAL A 52 -18.77 26.96 3.52
N ARG A 53 -18.03 26.00 4.08
CA ARG A 53 -18.57 24.75 4.59
C ARG A 53 -18.33 24.65 6.09
N ASP A 54 -19.39 24.61 6.85
CA ASP A 54 -19.36 24.30 8.28
C ASP A 54 -19.48 22.78 8.47
N LEU A 55 -18.41 22.18 8.90
CA LEU A 55 -18.26 20.72 9.07
C LEU A 55 -18.55 20.26 10.51
N GLY A 56 -18.84 21.20 11.42
CA GLY A 56 -19.12 20.90 12.83
C GLY A 56 -17.93 20.23 13.51
N SER A 57 -18.13 19.03 14.07
CA SER A 57 -17.07 18.27 14.74
C SER A 57 -16.32 17.28 13.84
N ARG A 58 -16.57 17.29 12.53
CA ARG A 58 -15.88 16.39 11.59
C ARG A 58 -14.39 16.68 11.54
N THR A 59 -13.56 15.64 11.64
CA THR A 59 -12.11 15.82 11.54
C THR A 59 -11.73 16.21 10.11
N VAL A 60 -11.00 17.34 10.01
CA VAL A 60 -10.36 17.82 8.78
C VAL A 60 -8.88 17.54 8.89
N MET A 61 -8.28 16.88 7.92
CA MET A 61 -6.87 16.52 7.90
C MET A 61 -6.31 16.58 6.48
N ALA A 62 -4.99 16.50 6.31
CA ALA A 62 -4.40 16.33 4.99
C ALA A 62 -4.88 15.03 4.34
N GLY A 63 -4.90 15.00 3.02
CA GLY A 63 -5.22 13.80 2.26
C GLY A 63 -4.30 12.65 2.59
N LEU A 64 -4.84 11.43 2.58
CA LEU A 64 -4.08 10.22 2.88
C LEU A 64 -3.09 9.93 1.76
N VAL A 65 -1.93 9.41 2.13
CA VAL A 65 -0.88 8.95 1.22
C VAL A 65 -0.70 7.45 1.43
N ASP A 66 -1.06 6.64 0.44
CA ASP A 66 -0.86 5.19 0.46
C ASP A 66 0.49 4.86 -0.20
N VAL A 67 1.48 4.46 0.61
CA VAL A 67 2.85 4.30 0.11
C VAL A 67 3.15 2.92 -0.49
N HIS A 68 2.13 2.07 -0.68
CA HIS A 68 2.35 0.76 -1.28
C HIS A 68 1.10 0.23 -1.98
N THR A 69 1.03 0.43 -3.30
CA THR A 69 -0.14 0.04 -4.11
C THR A 69 0.27 -0.64 -5.41
N PHE A 70 -0.61 -1.52 -5.89
CA PHE A 70 -0.50 -2.18 -7.19
C PHE A 70 -1.80 -1.99 -7.97
N PHE A 71 -1.85 -0.98 -8.82
CA PHE A 71 -2.97 -0.76 -9.74
C PHE A 71 -3.27 -2.02 -10.58
N THR A 72 -2.21 -2.65 -11.09
CA THR A 72 -2.32 -3.88 -11.89
C THR A 72 -3.01 -4.98 -11.12
N GLY A 73 -2.68 -5.17 -9.86
CA GLY A 73 -3.33 -6.13 -8.98
C GLY A 73 -4.81 -5.82 -8.74
N TRP A 74 -5.12 -4.55 -8.49
CA TRP A 74 -6.50 -4.10 -8.30
C TRP A 74 -7.36 -4.31 -9.54
N VAL A 75 -6.84 -4.00 -10.72
CA VAL A 75 -7.55 -4.20 -11.99
C VAL A 75 -7.82 -5.67 -12.24
N LEU A 76 -6.84 -6.54 -12.03
CA LEU A 76 -7.00 -7.98 -12.27
C LEU A 76 -8.09 -8.61 -11.41
N ARG A 77 -8.27 -8.15 -10.18
CA ARG A 77 -9.39 -8.61 -9.33
C ARG A 77 -10.78 -8.21 -9.82
N ARG A 78 -10.86 -7.34 -10.81
CA ARG A 78 -12.12 -6.89 -11.44
C ARG A 78 -12.37 -7.53 -12.79
N ILE A 79 -11.41 -8.35 -13.27
CA ILE A 79 -11.48 -9.04 -14.56
C ILE A 79 -11.51 -10.53 -14.27
N GLY A 80 -12.41 -11.23 -14.92
CA GLY A 80 -12.60 -12.67 -14.75
C GLY A 80 -13.99 -12.99 -14.22
N ALA A 81 -14.29 -14.29 -14.16
CA ALA A 81 -15.48 -14.78 -13.49
C ALA A 81 -15.33 -14.56 -11.98
N ASP A 82 -16.32 -13.98 -11.33
CA ASP A 82 -16.36 -13.92 -9.86
C ASP A 82 -16.75 -15.30 -9.33
N LEU A 83 -15.88 -15.88 -8.51
CA LEU A 83 -16.01 -17.21 -7.95
C LEU A 83 -16.37 -17.21 -6.46
N ILE A 84 -16.66 -16.03 -5.88
CA ILE A 84 -16.86 -15.88 -4.43
C ILE A 84 -17.94 -16.81 -3.88
N ASP A 85 -18.99 -17.05 -4.65
CA ASP A 85 -20.12 -17.90 -4.28
C ASP A 85 -19.98 -19.36 -4.72
N ALA A 86 -18.83 -19.74 -5.33
CA ALA A 86 -18.61 -21.11 -5.74
C ALA A 86 -18.49 -22.05 -4.52
N THR A 87 -19.23 -23.15 -4.55
CA THR A 87 -19.24 -24.16 -3.49
C THR A 87 -18.65 -25.49 -3.96
N SER A 88 -18.42 -25.62 -5.26
CA SER A 88 -17.88 -26.81 -5.91
C SER A 88 -16.98 -26.46 -7.09
N ALA A 89 -16.14 -27.41 -7.51
CA ALA A 89 -15.34 -27.26 -8.73
C ALA A 89 -16.22 -27.09 -9.98
N ASP A 90 -17.39 -27.72 -10.04
CA ASP A 90 -18.34 -27.54 -11.15
C ASP A 90 -18.89 -26.11 -11.24
N ASP A 91 -19.11 -25.43 -10.09
CA ASP A 91 -19.49 -24.01 -10.08
C ASP A 91 -18.38 -23.15 -10.68
N VAL A 92 -17.12 -23.42 -10.30
CA VAL A 92 -15.94 -22.73 -10.83
C VAL A 92 -15.86 -22.88 -12.35
N LEU A 93 -15.94 -24.12 -12.84
CA LEU A 93 -15.88 -24.42 -14.28
C LEU A 93 -17.02 -23.74 -15.05
N THR A 94 -18.22 -23.76 -14.49
CA THR A 94 -19.40 -23.13 -15.09
C THR A 94 -19.22 -21.63 -15.21
N ALA A 95 -18.83 -20.96 -14.12
CA ALA A 95 -18.61 -19.52 -14.10
C ALA A 95 -17.51 -19.08 -15.08
N MET A 96 -16.35 -19.77 -15.04
CA MET A 96 -15.23 -19.47 -15.93
C MET A 96 -15.56 -19.75 -17.41
N SER A 97 -16.35 -20.80 -17.70
CA SER A 97 -16.80 -21.10 -19.06
C SER A 97 -17.72 -20.02 -19.61
N ASN A 98 -18.73 -19.62 -18.83
CA ASN A 98 -19.65 -18.55 -19.21
C ASN A 98 -18.91 -17.25 -19.48
N TRP A 99 -17.98 -16.88 -18.58
CA TRP A 99 -17.15 -15.69 -18.75
C TRP A 99 -16.33 -15.74 -20.04
N LYS A 100 -15.74 -16.90 -20.37
CA LYS A 100 -14.95 -17.11 -21.59
C LYS A 100 -15.83 -17.11 -22.86
N GLU A 101 -17.02 -17.69 -22.81
CA GLU A 101 -17.98 -17.70 -23.94
C GLU A 101 -18.46 -16.28 -24.28
N GLU A 102 -18.71 -15.44 -23.26
CA GLU A 102 -19.04 -14.03 -23.46
C GLU A 102 -17.87 -13.22 -24.04
N ARG A 103 -16.64 -13.71 -23.87
CA ARG A 103 -15.38 -13.05 -24.29
C ARG A 103 -14.53 -14.00 -25.16
N PRO A 104 -15.01 -14.36 -26.36
CA PRO A 104 -14.34 -15.35 -27.21
C PRO A 104 -12.91 -14.92 -27.59
N GLN A 105 -12.64 -13.61 -27.63
CA GLN A 105 -11.32 -13.07 -27.94
C GLN A 105 -10.35 -13.06 -26.75
N ALA A 106 -10.84 -13.31 -25.52
CA ALA A 106 -9.95 -13.39 -24.36
C ALA A 106 -8.96 -14.56 -24.55
N PRO A 107 -7.66 -14.36 -24.34
CA PRO A 107 -6.65 -15.38 -24.61
C PRO A 107 -6.66 -16.53 -23.58
N MET A 108 -7.42 -16.40 -22.49
CA MET A 108 -7.58 -17.43 -21.44
C MET A 108 -8.97 -17.39 -20.81
N ALA A 109 -9.29 -18.37 -19.97
CA ALA A 109 -10.37 -18.32 -19.00
C ALA A 109 -9.80 -17.80 -17.66
N LEU A 110 -10.41 -16.75 -17.10
CA LEU A 110 -9.95 -16.12 -15.87
C LEU A 110 -11.04 -16.18 -14.80
N GLY A 111 -10.67 -16.58 -13.60
CA GLY A 111 -11.50 -16.55 -12.41
C GLY A 111 -10.84 -15.77 -11.27
N MET A 112 -11.66 -15.12 -10.46
CA MET A 112 -11.24 -14.34 -9.30
C MET A 112 -12.05 -14.75 -8.08
N ASN A 113 -11.52 -14.49 -6.90
CA ASN A 113 -12.17 -14.80 -5.62
C ASN A 113 -12.47 -16.29 -5.41
N LEU A 114 -11.61 -17.18 -5.90
CA LEU A 114 -11.75 -18.62 -5.67
C LEU A 114 -11.70 -18.90 -4.16
N PRO A 115 -12.71 -19.56 -3.57
CA PRO A 115 -12.65 -20.00 -2.20
C PRO A 115 -11.48 -20.96 -1.94
N ASP A 116 -10.70 -20.74 -0.88
CA ASP A 116 -9.52 -21.56 -0.55
C ASP A 116 -9.86 -23.04 -0.37
N ALA A 117 -11.07 -23.35 0.08
CA ALA A 117 -11.54 -24.74 0.23
C ALA A 117 -11.64 -25.51 -1.09
N LEU A 118 -11.63 -24.81 -2.24
CA LEU A 118 -11.68 -25.42 -3.57
C LEU A 118 -10.30 -25.50 -4.23
N VAL A 119 -9.26 -25.00 -3.59
CA VAL A 119 -7.87 -25.10 -4.09
C VAL A 119 -7.38 -26.54 -3.93
N GLY A 120 -6.94 -27.16 -5.02
CA GLY A 120 -6.37 -28.51 -4.99
C GLY A 120 -6.24 -29.15 -6.38
N ASP A 121 -5.51 -30.27 -6.42
CA ASP A 121 -5.18 -30.99 -7.65
C ASP A 121 -6.42 -31.41 -8.46
N GLY A 122 -7.51 -31.75 -7.77
CA GLY A 122 -8.76 -32.11 -8.43
C GLY A 122 -9.36 -31.00 -9.30
N LEU A 123 -9.20 -29.73 -8.90
CA LEU A 123 -9.64 -28.59 -9.72
C LEU A 123 -8.72 -28.38 -10.93
N VAL A 124 -7.40 -28.62 -10.77
CA VAL A 124 -6.43 -28.55 -11.90
C VAL A 124 -6.82 -29.53 -12.99
N ASP A 125 -7.06 -30.80 -12.63
CA ASP A 125 -7.45 -31.84 -13.58
C ASP A 125 -8.75 -31.47 -14.33
N MET A 126 -9.74 -30.92 -13.63
CA MET A 126 -10.99 -30.49 -14.22
C MET A 126 -10.83 -29.26 -15.14
N LEU A 127 -9.96 -28.32 -14.79
CA LEU A 127 -9.61 -27.18 -15.65
C LEU A 127 -8.89 -27.66 -16.92
N ASP A 128 -7.99 -28.64 -16.82
CA ASP A 128 -7.31 -29.25 -17.97
C ASP A 128 -8.28 -29.95 -18.88
N GLU A 129 -9.21 -30.72 -18.34
CA GLU A 129 -10.25 -31.40 -19.13
C GLU A 129 -11.16 -30.38 -19.85
N LYS A 130 -11.62 -29.36 -19.13
CA LYS A 130 -12.59 -28.38 -19.63
C LYS A 130 -12.00 -27.42 -20.65
N PHE A 131 -10.85 -26.83 -20.35
CA PHE A 131 -10.25 -25.78 -21.17
C PHE A 131 -9.15 -26.27 -22.12
N SER A 132 -8.65 -27.49 -21.91
CA SER A 132 -7.68 -28.15 -22.77
C SER A 132 -6.47 -27.25 -23.10
N SER A 133 -6.35 -26.78 -24.35
CA SER A 133 -5.27 -25.90 -24.81
C SER A 133 -5.49 -24.41 -24.51
N THR A 134 -6.63 -24.03 -23.93
CA THR A 134 -6.89 -22.65 -23.50
C THR A 134 -6.35 -22.46 -22.11
N PRO A 135 -5.43 -21.51 -21.87
CA PRO A 135 -5.00 -21.20 -20.52
C PRO A 135 -6.18 -20.87 -19.61
N ALA A 136 -6.19 -21.42 -18.41
CA ALA A 136 -7.19 -21.15 -17.39
C ALA A 136 -6.50 -20.86 -16.05
N VAL A 137 -6.88 -19.76 -15.41
CA VAL A 137 -6.32 -19.29 -14.14
C VAL A 137 -7.44 -18.84 -13.22
N ALA A 138 -7.49 -19.34 -11.99
CA ALA A 138 -8.41 -18.90 -10.95
C ALA A 138 -7.62 -18.43 -9.73
N PHE A 139 -7.65 -17.10 -9.46
CA PHE A 139 -7.01 -16.52 -8.30
C PHE A 139 -7.86 -16.71 -7.05
N THR A 140 -7.23 -17.03 -5.92
CA THR A 140 -7.91 -17.09 -4.62
C THR A 140 -8.43 -15.73 -4.17
N ALA A 141 -9.33 -15.71 -3.21
CA ALA A 141 -9.91 -14.48 -2.68
C ALA A 141 -8.84 -13.54 -2.08
N GLY A 142 -7.80 -14.09 -1.45
CA GLY A 142 -6.62 -13.33 -0.99
C GLY A 142 -5.69 -12.89 -2.12
N ALA A 143 -5.86 -13.46 -3.33
CA ALA A 143 -5.01 -13.28 -4.50
C ALA A 143 -3.51 -13.63 -4.30
N GLU A 144 -3.18 -14.33 -3.23
CA GLU A 144 -1.80 -14.76 -2.95
C GLU A 144 -1.45 -16.08 -3.65
N THR A 145 -2.46 -16.85 -4.00
CA THR A 145 -2.30 -18.10 -4.75
C THR A 145 -3.30 -18.19 -5.91
N CYS A 146 -3.09 -19.17 -6.78
CA CYS A 146 -4.02 -19.47 -7.85
C CYS A 146 -4.04 -20.98 -8.14
N VAL A 147 -5.12 -21.39 -8.80
CA VAL A 147 -5.18 -22.68 -9.50
C VAL A 147 -5.07 -22.42 -10.99
N LEU A 148 -4.15 -23.11 -11.67
CA LEU A 148 -3.95 -22.98 -13.10
C LEU A 148 -3.92 -24.33 -13.78
N ASN A 149 -4.37 -24.36 -15.04
CA ASN A 149 -4.26 -25.55 -15.86
C ASN A 149 -2.86 -25.67 -16.52
N SER A 150 -2.58 -26.82 -17.09
CA SER A 150 -1.32 -27.12 -17.77
C SER A 150 -1.01 -26.13 -18.90
N ALA A 151 -2.03 -25.70 -19.65
CA ALA A 151 -1.87 -24.74 -20.74
C ALA A 151 -1.43 -23.35 -20.23
N ALA A 152 -1.92 -22.91 -19.07
CA ALA A 152 -1.50 -21.66 -18.45
C ALA A 152 -0.05 -21.76 -17.94
N SER A 153 0.29 -22.85 -17.26
CA SER A 153 1.65 -23.12 -16.80
C SER A 153 2.66 -23.13 -17.94
N GLU A 154 2.34 -23.79 -19.06
CA GLU A 154 3.22 -23.84 -20.22
C GLU A 154 3.36 -22.48 -20.90
N ARG A 155 2.25 -21.78 -21.11
CA ARG A 155 2.26 -20.49 -21.83
C ARG A 155 2.96 -19.37 -21.09
N TYR A 156 2.76 -19.27 -19.78
CA TYR A 156 3.25 -18.15 -18.97
C TYR A 156 4.45 -18.51 -18.09
N GLY A 157 4.78 -19.80 -18.02
CA GLY A 157 5.84 -20.29 -17.14
C GLY A 157 5.52 -20.10 -15.66
N PHE A 158 4.23 -20.15 -15.29
CA PHE A 158 3.80 -20.04 -13.90
C PHE A 158 3.90 -21.38 -13.18
N THR A 159 4.14 -21.29 -11.88
CA THR A 159 3.83 -22.33 -10.93
C THR A 159 2.86 -21.78 -9.88
N PRO A 160 2.11 -22.63 -9.16
CA PRO A 160 1.22 -22.17 -8.08
C PRO A 160 1.95 -21.37 -6.99
N GLU A 161 3.27 -21.56 -6.85
CA GLU A 161 4.11 -20.85 -5.90
C GLU A 161 4.65 -19.51 -6.43
N ALA A 162 4.42 -19.19 -7.71
CA ALA A 162 4.82 -17.89 -8.24
C ALA A 162 4.10 -16.78 -7.45
N CYS A 163 4.82 -15.75 -7.05
CA CYS A 163 4.20 -14.66 -6.32
C CYS A 163 3.17 -13.93 -7.21
N TYR A 164 2.17 -13.35 -6.56
CA TYR A 164 1.08 -12.66 -7.24
C TYR A 164 1.58 -11.59 -8.23
N ALA A 165 2.59 -10.82 -7.84
CA ALA A 165 3.20 -9.81 -8.69
C ALA A 165 3.77 -10.39 -10.00
N GLU A 166 4.46 -11.55 -9.93
CA GLU A 166 4.97 -12.21 -11.14
C GLU A 166 3.87 -12.70 -12.06
N MET A 167 2.80 -13.25 -11.49
CA MET A 167 1.65 -13.72 -12.27
C MET A 167 0.95 -12.58 -12.97
N ILE A 168 0.69 -11.48 -12.23
CA ILE A 168 0.10 -10.28 -12.78
C ILE A 168 0.90 -9.77 -13.97
N TRP A 169 2.19 -9.59 -13.79
CA TRP A 169 3.09 -9.06 -14.80
C TRP A 169 3.03 -9.82 -16.12
N ARG A 170 3.00 -11.16 -16.07
CA ARG A 170 2.95 -11.99 -17.28
C ARG A 170 1.56 -12.02 -17.92
N LEU A 171 0.50 -11.95 -17.12
CA LEU A 171 -0.88 -12.00 -17.58
C LEU A 171 -1.34 -10.68 -18.20
N MET A 172 -0.95 -9.55 -17.68
CA MET A 172 -1.46 -8.24 -18.05
C MET A 172 -1.25 -7.93 -19.53
N ARG A 173 -0.14 -8.36 -20.09
CA ARG A 173 0.18 -8.19 -21.52
C ARG A 173 -0.89 -8.74 -22.45
N ASP A 174 -1.50 -9.86 -22.06
CA ASP A 174 -2.49 -10.54 -22.90
C ASP A 174 -3.93 -10.11 -22.58
N TYR A 175 -4.16 -9.42 -21.46
CA TYR A 175 -5.49 -9.27 -20.87
C TYR A 175 -6.11 -7.89 -20.94
N LEU A 176 -5.31 -6.83 -20.79
CA LEU A 176 -5.83 -5.49 -20.71
C LEU A 176 -5.46 -4.69 -21.96
N PRO A 177 -6.37 -4.53 -22.93
CA PRO A 177 -6.21 -3.51 -23.94
C PRO A 177 -6.01 -2.14 -23.28
N LEU A 178 -5.05 -1.34 -23.74
CA LEU A 178 -4.75 0.01 -23.19
C LEU A 178 -6.00 0.87 -23.00
N ARG A 179 -7.00 0.72 -23.86
CA ARG A 179 -8.27 1.42 -23.72
C ARG A 179 -9.00 1.06 -22.43
N GLU A 180 -9.00 -0.19 -22.01
CA GLU A 180 -9.65 -0.63 -20.77
C GLU A 180 -8.85 -0.19 -19.55
N VAL A 181 -7.52 -0.17 -19.65
CA VAL A 181 -6.62 0.38 -18.63
C VAL A 181 -6.98 1.84 -18.35
N ARG A 182 -7.21 2.63 -19.39
CA ARG A 182 -7.60 4.04 -19.25
C ARG A 182 -8.87 4.22 -18.41
N TYR A 183 -9.91 3.44 -18.68
CA TYR A 183 -11.14 3.50 -17.88
C TYR A 183 -10.91 2.98 -16.44
N ALA A 184 -10.12 1.92 -16.31
CA ALA A 184 -9.80 1.36 -15.00
C ALA A 184 -9.05 2.36 -14.10
N TYR A 185 -8.21 3.24 -14.63
CA TYR A 185 -7.59 4.31 -13.85
C TYR A 185 -8.61 5.28 -13.28
N GLY A 186 -9.65 5.66 -14.04
CA GLY A 186 -10.73 6.51 -13.54
C GLY A 186 -11.44 5.87 -12.33
N ASP A 187 -11.81 4.61 -12.44
CA ASP A 187 -12.44 3.85 -11.35
C ASP A 187 -11.50 3.69 -10.14
N TYR A 188 -10.21 3.46 -10.40
CA TYR A 188 -9.20 3.33 -9.35
C TYR A 188 -9.04 4.62 -8.55
N MET A 189 -8.88 5.76 -9.24
CA MET A 189 -8.81 7.07 -8.59
C MET A 189 -10.09 7.40 -7.82
N ALA A 190 -11.26 7.11 -8.39
CA ALA A 190 -12.54 7.34 -7.71
C ALA A 190 -12.65 6.51 -6.42
N MET A 191 -12.21 5.24 -6.46
CA MET A 191 -12.16 4.39 -5.27
C MET A 191 -11.19 4.98 -4.22
N LEU A 192 -9.97 5.36 -4.61
CA LEU A 192 -8.99 5.95 -3.70
C LEU A 192 -9.49 7.26 -3.09
N ASN A 193 -10.08 8.15 -3.90
CA ASN A 193 -10.65 9.42 -3.41
C ASN A 193 -11.80 9.19 -2.42
N SER A 194 -12.65 8.16 -2.63
CA SER A 194 -13.71 7.80 -1.68
C SER A 194 -13.18 7.30 -0.33
N ARG A 195 -11.90 7.00 -0.27
CA ARG A 195 -11.15 6.57 0.93
C ARG A 195 -10.26 7.68 1.51
N GLY A 196 -10.34 8.90 0.96
CA GLY A 196 -9.55 10.03 1.42
C GLY A 196 -8.12 10.05 0.89
N VAL A 197 -7.75 9.12 0.01
CA VAL A 197 -6.40 9.03 -0.57
C VAL A 197 -6.26 10.04 -1.68
N THR A 198 -5.21 10.87 -1.62
CA THR A 198 -4.88 11.91 -2.60
C THR A 198 -3.51 11.69 -3.24
N ALA A 199 -2.68 10.81 -2.67
CA ALA A 199 -1.40 10.43 -3.25
C ALA A 199 -1.10 8.96 -2.99
N ILE A 200 -0.37 8.32 -3.91
CA ILE A 200 0.06 6.93 -3.79
C ILE A 200 1.51 6.77 -4.21
N LYS A 201 2.16 5.72 -3.68
CA LYS A 201 3.37 5.15 -4.25
C LYS A 201 2.98 3.85 -4.94
N GLU A 202 3.08 3.88 -6.27
CA GLU A 202 2.62 2.81 -7.14
C GLU A 202 3.77 1.91 -7.54
N MET A 203 3.67 0.61 -7.28
CA MET A 203 4.63 -0.41 -7.71
C MET A 203 4.35 -0.78 -9.16
N CYS A 204 5.04 -0.10 -10.06
CA CYS A 204 4.94 -0.34 -11.50
C CYS A 204 5.89 -1.44 -11.93
N PHE A 205 5.46 -2.27 -12.86
CA PHE A 205 6.29 -3.30 -13.46
C PHE A 205 6.95 -2.77 -14.73
N ASP A 206 7.90 -1.84 -14.62
CA ASP A 206 8.71 -1.28 -15.71
C ASP A 206 7.90 -1.14 -17.00
N ASP A 207 7.13 -0.26 -17.24
CA ASP A 207 6.39 0.11 -18.46
C ASP A 207 6.22 -0.95 -19.60
N TYR A 208 6.21 -2.22 -19.25
CA TYR A 208 6.09 -3.32 -20.24
C TYR A 208 4.77 -3.30 -21.01
N TYR A 209 3.77 -2.57 -20.50
CA TYR A 209 2.40 -2.64 -21.00
C TYR A 209 1.81 -1.29 -21.39
N GLY A 210 2.59 -0.22 -21.29
CA GLY A 210 2.14 1.13 -21.56
C GLY A 210 1.24 1.72 -20.46
N PHE A 211 1.25 1.17 -19.25
CA PHE A 211 0.48 1.73 -18.14
C PHE A 211 0.98 3.11 -17.73
N ALA A 212 2.29 3.27 -17.67
CA ALA A 212 2.91 4.56 -17.41
C ALA A 212 2.57 5.59 -18.50
N ASP A 213 2.43 5.14 -19.76
CA ASP A 213 2.00 6.00 -20.86
C ASP A 213 0.55 6.49 -20.70
N GLU A 214 -0.37 5.62 -20.29
CA GLU A 214 -1.75 6.01 -20.04
C GLU A 214 -1.85 6.94 -18.83
N MET A 215 -1.12 6.69 -17.77
CA MET A 215 -1.07 7.57 -16.60
C MET A 215 -0.52 8.95 -16.96
N TYR A 216 0.55 9.01 -17.74
CA TYR A 216 1.10 10.27 -18.24
C TYR A 216 0.10 11.03 -19.12
N ARG A 217 -0.67 10.31 -19.96
CA ARG A 217 -1.72 10.92 -20.77
C ARG A 217 -2.82 11.52 -19.90
N HIS A 218 -3.30 10.82 -18.88
CA HIS A 218 -4.27 11.34 -17.92
C HIS A 218 -3.77 12.60 -17.23
N GLU A 219 -2.46 12.69 -16.91
CA GLU A 219 -1.88 13.92 -16.38
C GLU A 219 -1.95 15.07 -17.38
N GLN A 220 -1.55 14.83 -18.65
CA GLN A 220 -1.57 15.86 -19.69
C GLN A 220 -2.99 16.34 -20.01
N GLU A 221 -3.99 15.52 -19.85
CA GLU A 221 -5.40 15.83 -20.03
C GLU A 221 -6.04 16.46 -18.77
N GLY A 222 -5.31 16.54 -17.65
CA GLY A 222 -5.76 17.12 -16.38
C GLY A 222 -6.84 16.28 -15.67
N GLU A 223 -6.87 14.99 -15.93
CA GLU A 223 -7.88 14.06 -15.42
C GLU A 223 -7.49 13.42 -14.09
N LEU A 224 -6.21 13.48 -13.69
CA LEU A 224 -5.75 12.88 -12.45
C LEU A 224 -6.31 13.58 -11.22
N THR A 225 -6.75 12.79 -10.26
CA THR A 225 -7.24 13.23 -8.95
C THR A 225 -6.43 12.61 -7.79
N VAL A 226 -5.46 11.74 -8.11
CA VAL A 226 -4.53 11.15 -7.17
C VAL A 226 -3.12 11.37 -7.70
N ARG A 227 -2.21 11.82 -6.85
CA ARG A 227 -0.79 11.97 -7.20
C ARG A 227 -0.12 10.60 -7.14
N VAL A 228 0.72 10.31 -8.12
CA VAL A 228 1.32 8.98 -8.30
C VAL A 228 2.84 9.11 -8.33
N ASP A 229 3.51 8.53 -7.36
CA ASP A 229 4.95 8.34 -7.36
C ASP A 229 5.23 6.88 -7.76
N MET A 230 5.78 6.69 -8.96
CA MET A 230 6.04 5.36 -9.49
C MET A 230 7.38 4.83 -8.98
N MET A 231 7.38 3.58 -8.55
CA MET A 231 8.59 2.79 -8.33
C MET A 231 8.56 1.56 -9.23
N SER A 232 9.70 1.24 -9.84
CA SER A 232 9.86 -0.01 -10.58
C SER A 232 9.92 -1.19 -9.63
N GLN A 233 9.20 -2.25 -9.94
CA GLN A 233 9.33 -3.56 -9.27
C GLN A 233 9.86 -4.59 -10.25
N PRO A 234 11.19 -4.79 -10.35
CA PRO A 234 11.77 -5.78 -11.24
C PRO A 234 11.33 -7.19 -10.84
N VAL A 235 10.87 -7.98 -11.81
CA VAL A 235 10.46 -9.36 -11.61
C VAL A 235 11.24 -10.27 -12.56
N GLY A 236 12.02 -11.20 -12.00
CA GLY A 236 12.83 -12.14 -12.77
C GLY A 236 14.07 -11.53 -13.45
N HIS A 237 14.39 -10.27 -13.16
CA HIS A 237 15.58 -9.57 -13.63
C HIS A 237 16.04 -8.52 -12.60
N GLY A 238 17.22 -7.95 -12.79
CA GLY A 238 17.72 -6.86 -11.95
C GLY A 238 17.08 -5.51 -12.26
N ALA A 239 17.44 -4.49 -11.48
CA ALA A 239 16.97 -3.13 -11.67
C ALA A 239 17.43 -2.55 -13.02
N ASP A 240 16.48 -2.06 -13.83
CA ASP A 240 16.77 -1.39 -15.11
C ASP A 240 17.00 0.11 -14.89
N LEU A 241 18.27 0.49 -14.74
CA LEU A 241 18.66 1.88 -14.53
C LEU A 241 18.51 2.76 -15.78
N ASP A 242 18.50 2.17 -17.00
CA ASP A 242 18.25 2.92 -18.23
C ASP A 242 16.77 3.32 -18.31
N TYR A 243 15.90 2.39 -18.01
CA TYR A 243 14.47 2.67 -17.85
C TYR A 243 14.23 3.73 -16.77
N ALA A 244 14.82 3.55 -15.59
CA ALA A 244 14.63 4.47 -14.46
C ALA A 244 15.04 5.92 -14.80
N ARG A 245 16.17 6.11 -15.50
CA ARG A 245 16.58 7.44 -15.96
C ARG A 245 15.58 8.04 -16.94
N SER A 246 15.17 7.25 -17.92
CA SER A 246 14.15 7.68 -18.91
C SER A 246 12.83 8.03 -18.25
N ALA A 247 12.38 7.22 -17.30
CA ALA A 247 11.14 7.44 -16.54
C ALA A 247 11.23 8.71 -15.69
N ARG A 248 12.32 8.91 -14.96
CA ARG A 248 12.54 10.13 -14.15
C ARG A 248 12.57 11.39 -15.02
N ASP A 249 13.23 11.35 -16.18
CA ASP A 249 13.30 12.49 -17.07
C ASP A 249 11.95 12.81 -17.72
N ARG A 250 11.10 11.81 -17.90
CA ARG A 250 9.76 11.93 -18.49
C ARG A 250 8.69 12.35 -17.48
N PHE A 251 8.69 11.74 -16.30
CA PHE A 251 7.63 11.91 -15.30
C PHE A 251 8.06 12.94 -14.24
N GLN A 252 7.94 14.22 -14.58
CA GLN A 252 8.30 15.36 -13.73
C GLN A 252 7.10 16.27 -13.46
N GLY A 253 5.90 15.74 -13.59
CA GLY A 253 4.67 16.50 -13.42
C GLY A 253 4.31 16.78 -11.96
N ASP A 254 3.21 17.49 -11.79
CA ASP A 254 2.64 17.74 -10.47
C ASP A 254 1.96 16.47 -9.89
N PHE A 255 1.46 15.60 -10.78
CA PHE A 255 0.77 14.36 -10.40
C PHE A 255 1.62 13.11 -10.59
N VAL A 256 2.38 12.97 -11.66
CA VAL A 256 3.13 11.76 -11.95
C VAL A 256 4.63 11.98 -11.83
N ARG A 257 5.28 11.19 -10.97
CA ARG A 257 6.75 11.19 -10.80
C ARG A 257 7.27 9.76 -10.74
N PHE A 258 8.59 9.61 -10.93
CA PHE A 258 9.30 8.34 -10.78
C PHE A 258 10.43 8.50 -9.78
N SER A 259 10.50 7.65 -8.76
CA SER A 259 11.46 7.84 -7.66
C SER A 259 12.48 6.71 -7.48
N GLY A 260 12.19 5.49 -7.94
CA GLY A 260 13.16 4.41 -7.71
C GLY A 260 12.63 3.00 -7.91
N PHE A 261 13.05 2.11 -7.04
CA PHE A 261 12.79 0.69 -7.15
C PHE A 261 12.24 0.11 -5.85
N ASN A 262 11.42 -0.93 -5.97
CA ASN A 262 10.99 -1.79 -4.88
C ASN A 262 11.44 -3.22 -5.14
N ARG A 263 11.85 -3.97 -4.11
CA ARG A 263 12.27 -5.37 -4.25
C ARG A 263 11.93 -6.18 -3.02
N MET A 264 11.42 -7.39 -3.26
CA MET A 264 11.28 -8.40 -2.21
C MET A 264 12.66 -8.95 -1.82
N THR A 265 12.90 -9.11 -0.52
CA THR A 265 14.07 -9.83 0.03
C THR A 265 13.66 -11.21 0.51
N ASP A 266 12.74 -11.30 1.45
CA ASP A 266 12.23 -12.53 2.02
C ASP A 266 10.70 -12.62 1.88
N ARG A 267 10.10 -13.64 2.47
CA ARG A 267 8.65 -13.87 2.49
C ARG A 267 8.12 -13.89 3.93
N GLY A 268 6.85 -14.31 4.12
CA GLY A 268 6.14 -14.26 5.39
C GLY A 268 6.78 -15.06 6.53
N VAL A 269 6.76 -14.47 7.72
CA VAL A 269 7.07 -15.19 8.97
C VAL A 269 6.00 -16.26 9.21
N TRP A 270 4.75 -15.95 8.93
CA TRP A 270 3.60 -16.85 9.11
C TRP A 270 3.72 -18.15 8.31
N CYS A 271 4.37 -18.15 7.16
CA CYS A 271 4.59 -19.35 6.35
C CYS A 271 5.98 -20.00 6.54
N GLY A 272 6.82 -19.47 7.45
CA GLY A 272 8.16 -19.99 7.71
C GLY A 272 9.21 -19.69 6.66
N LEU A 273 8.99 -18.68 5.82
CA LEU A 273 9.88 -18.33 4.70
C LEU A 273 10.60 -16.98 4.88
N ALA A 274 10.37 -16.27 5.98
CA ALA A 274 11.12 -15.07 6.31
C ALA A 274 12.56 -15.39 6.77
N GLU A 275 13.47 -14.46 6.57
CA GLU A 275 14.82 -14.56 7.13
C GLU A 275 14.82 -14.03 8.58
N MET A 276 15.17 -14.92 9.53
CA MET A 276 15.14 -14.62 10.95
C MET A 276 16.55 -14.51 11.53
N ILE A 277 16.71 -13.75 12.63
CA ILE A 277 17.95 -13.68 13.41
C ILE A 277 18.21 -15.01 14.13
N ASP A 278 17.22 -15.47 14.85
CA ASP A 278 17.25 -16.73 15.59
C ASP A 278 16.50 -17.82 14.81
N PRO A 279 16.91 -19.11 14.90
CA PRO A 279 16.26 -20.20 14.20
C PRO A 279 14.75 -20.29 14.51
N TYR A 280 13.98 -20.68 13.51
CA TYR A 280 12.58 -21.06 13.68
C TYR A 280 12.42 -22.19 14.71
N GLU A 281 11.25 -22.27 15.36
CA GLU A 281 10.91 -23.37 16.25
C GLU A 281 10.95 -24.72 15.50
N GLN A 282 11.23 -25.81 16.20
CA GLN A 282 11.39 -27.13 15.56
C GLN A 282 10.14 -27.63 14.81
N GLY A 283 8.96 -27.14 15.18
CA GLY A 283 7.68 -27.47 14.56
C GLY A 283 7.24 -26.49 13.46
N ALA A 284 8.12 -25.59 12.99
CA ALA A 284 7.79 -24.62 11.97
C ALA A 284 7.52 -25.26 10.60
N ASP A 285 6.68 -24.58 9.83
CA ASP A 285 6.27 -24.99 8.48
C ASP A 285 7.42 -24.88 7.45
N ALA A 286 7.17 -25.24 6.22
CA ALA A 286 8.11 -25.15 5.08
C ALA A 286 9.50 -25.78 5.31
N GLY A 287 9.65 -26.67 6.31
CA GLY A 287 10.94 -27.25 6.68
C GLY A 287 11.91 -26.23 7.29
N ALA A 288 11.39 -25.14 7.87
CA ALA A 288 12.15 -24.08 8.50
C ALA A 288 12.68 -24.44 9.88
N GLY A 289 12.13 -25.47 10.54
CA GLY A 289 12.48 -25.86 11.91
C GLY A 289 13.98 -25.95 12.14
N GLY A 290 14.49 -25.18 13.11
CA GLY A 290 15.92 -25.11 13.45
C GLY A 290 16.80 -24.32 12.47
N LYS A 291 16.22 -23.66 11.44
CA LYS A 291 16.94 -22.79 10.49
C LYS A 291 16.58 -21.32 10.71
N THR A 292 17.44 -20.43 10.28
CA THR A 292 17.16 -18.98 10.25
C THR A 292 16.57 -18.54 8.92
N VAL A 293 16.74 -19.31 7.87
CA VAL A 293 16.23 -19.04 6.52
C VAL A 293 16.07 -20.36 5.77
N VAL A 294 15.04 -20.47 4.95
CA VAL A 294 14.80 -21.62 4.07
C VAL A 294 15.36 -21.36 2.68
N GLU A 295 15.03 -20.19 2.12
CA GLU A 295 15.52 -19.68 0.85
C GLU A 295 16.30 -18.39 1.12
N GLU A 296 17.61 -18.43 0.90
CA GLU A 296 18.45 -17.27 1.19
C GLU A 296 18.23 -16.18 0.11
N PRO A 297 17.89 -14.95 0.53
CA PRO A 297 17.80 -13.81 -0.41
C PRO A 297 19.13 -13.53 -1.10
N GLU A 298 19.09 -13.00 -2.30
CA GLU A 298 20.28 -12.67 -3.11
C GLU A 298 21.00 -11.42 -2.59
N TRP A 299 21.45 -11.42 -1.33
CA TRP A 299 22.02 -10.24 -0.65
C TRP A 299 23.20 -9.61 -1.39
N ASP A 300 24.04 -10.40 -2.08
CA ASP A 300 25.14 -9.87 -2.89
C ASP A 300 24.62 -9.08 -4.10
N LEU A 301 23.54 -9.53 -4.72
CA LEU A 301 22.88 -8.81 -5.81
C LEU A 301 22.21 -7.55 -5.29
N ILE A 302 21.42 -7.65 -4.22
CA ILE A 302 20.72 -6.53 -3.57
C ILE A 302 21.72 -5.44 -3.16
N SER A 303 22.88 -5.82 -2.59
CA SER A 303 23.92 -4.87 -2.18
C SER A 303 24.54 -4.12 -3.35
N ARG A 304 24.77 -4.80 -4.48
CA ARG A 304 25.28 -4.15 -5.71
C ARG A 304 24.25 -3.21 -6.31
N GLU A 305 23.03 -3.69 -6.49
CA GLU A 305 21.91 -2.87 -7.00
C GLU A 305 21.67 -1.63 -6.14
N LEU A 306 21.61 -1.79 -4.82
CA LEU A 306 21.44 -0.68 -3.90
C LEU A 306 22.51 0.40 -4.09
N SER A 307 23.77 -0.01 -4.23
CA SER A 307 24.89 0.92 -4.44
C SER A 307 24.77 1.67 -5.78
N GLU A 308 24.34 0.98 -6.84
CA GLU A 308 24.16 1.56 -8.17
C GLU A 308 22.94 2.47 -8.22
N ILE A 309 21.82 2.06 -7.62
CA ILE A 309 20.57 2.81 -7.51
C ILE A 309 20.79 4.11 -6.73
N ASP A 310 21.43 4.04 -5.56
CA ASP A 310 21.75 5.21 -4.73
C ASP A 310 22.67 6.19 -5.47
N ALA A 311 23.74 5.69 -6.11
CA ALA A 311 24.68 6.50 -6.88
C ALA A 311 24.02 7.25 -8.06
N GLN A 312 22.95 6.70 -8.64
CA GLN A 312 22.14 7.33 -9.69
C GLN A 312 21.07 8.29 -9.16
N GLY A 313 20.95 8.40 -7.84
CA GLY A 313 20.00 9.30 -7.18
C GLY A 313 18.58 8.75 -7.03
N PHE A 314 18.42 7.43 -7.17
CA PHE A 314 17.13 6.76 -6.97
C PHE A 314 16.99 6.19 -5.56
N ARG A 315 15.74 5.93 -5.16
CA ARG A 315 15.37 5.28 -3.92
C ARG A 315 15.31 3.77 -4.12
N TYR A 316 15.48 3.02 -3.03
CA TYR A 316 15.25 1.59 -2.99
C TYR A 316 14.44 1.23 -1.76
N SER A 317 13.23 0.75 -1.96
CA SER A 317 12.38 0.17 -0.93
C SER A 317 12.63 -1.34 -0.91
N LEU A 318 13.00 -1.89 0.24
CA LEU A 318 13.22 -3.33 0.41
C LEU A 318 12.12 -3.91 1.29
N HIS A 319 11.39 -4.88 0.74
CA HIS A 319 10.42 -5.66 1.48
C HIS A 319 11.14 -6.61 2.42
N CYS A 320 10.88 -6.52 3.74
CA CYS A 320 11.47 -7.38 4.75
C CYS A 320 10.42 -7.75 5.79
N GLN A 321 10.07 -9.02 5.89
CA GLN A 321 9.13 -9.51 6.91
C GLN A 321 9.84 -10.06 8.15
N GLY A 322 10.97 -10.74 7.99
CA GLY A 322 11.75 -11.29 9.09
C GLY A 322 12.74 -10.31 9.69
N ASP A 323 12.98 -10.44 11.00
CA ASP A 323 13.94 -9.61 11.73
C ASP A 323 15.40 -9.77 11.22
N GLY A 324 15.74 -10.91 10.62
CA GLY A 324 17.04 -11.15 9.96
C GLY A 324 17.19 -10.33 8.69
N ALA A 325 16.16 -10.30 7.83
CA ALA A 325 16.15 -9.48 6.62
C ALA A 325 16.19 -7.98 6.95
N VAL A 326 15.42 -7.54 7.96
CA VAL A 326 15.46 -6.16 8.47
C VAL A 326 16.88 -5.78 8.90
N ARG A 327 17.55 -6.63 9.70
CA ARG A 327 18.93 -6.41 10.16
C ARG A 327 19.89 -6.25 9.00
N LYS A 328 19.89 -7.16 8.04
CA LYS A 328 20.76 -7.12 6.86
C LYS A 328 20.51 -5.87 6.02
N THR A 329 19.26 -5.48 5.86
CA THR A 329 18.90 -4.24 5.15
C THR A 329 19.43 -3.00 5.87
N VAL A 330 19.29 -2.92 7.19
CA VAL A 330 19.85 -1.83 7.99
C VAL A 330 21.37 -1.79 7.87
N ASP A 331 22.06 -2.95 7.91
CA ASP A 331 23.51 -3.06 7.69
C ASP A 331 23.95 -2.50 6.32
N LEU A 332 23.13 -2.68 5.29
CA LEU A 332 23.37 -2.12 3.96
C LEU A 332 23.12 -0.61 3.94
N TYR A 333 22.01 -0.14 4.51
CA TYR A 333 21.64 1.28 4.52
C TYR A 333 22.60 2.13 5.35
N GLU A 334 23.19 1.61 6.42
CA GLU A 334 24.19 2.31 7.23
C GLU A 334 25.45 2.68 6.44
N ARG A 335 25.74 2.01 5.35
CA ARG A 335 26.94 2.25 4.50
C ARG A 335 26.70 3.30 3.43
N LEU A 336 25.44 3.74 3.24
CA LEU A 336 25.07 4.67 2.19
C LEU A 336 25.36 6.14 2.57
N PRO A 337 25.44 7.03 1.58
CA PRO A 337 25.63 8.46 1.79
C PRO A 337 24.54 9.08 2.69
N ARG A 338 24.96 10.06 3.48
CA ARG A 338 24.08 10.86 4.35
C ARG A 338 23.95 12.27 3.80
N ASP A 339 22.82 12.91 4.07
CA ASP A 339 22.62 14.34 3.90
C ASP A 339 23.28 15.15 5.04
N GLU A 340 23.17 16.46 5.00
CA GLU A 340 23.74 17.37 5.99
C GLU A 340 23.13 17.17 7.40
N SER A 341 21.95 16.59 7.51
CA SER A 341 21.29 16.26 8.78
C SER A 341 21.70 14.90 9.34
N GLY A 342 22.52 14.13 8.62
CA GLY A 342 22.94 12.78 8.99
C GLY A 342 21.95 11.68 8.58
N ARG A 343 20.91 12.01 7.84
CA ARG A 343 19.91 11.06 7.35
C ARG A 343 20.30 10.46 6.01
N LEU A 344 19.69 9.33 5.64
CA LEU A 344 19.86 8.73 4.31
C LEU A 344 19.55 9.74 3.21
N ALA A 345 20.53 10.03 2.36
CA ALA A 345 20.42 11.06 1.33
C ALA A 345 19.31 10.77 0.30
N ARG A 346 18.94 9.49 0.11
CA ARG A 346 17.94 9.05 -0.87
C ARG A 346 16.65 8.52 -0.23
N ARG A 347 16.50 8.58 1.11
CA ARG A 347 15.31 8.14 1.83
C ARG A 347 14.88 6.73 1.47
N HIS A 348 15.84 5.79 1.53
CA HIS A 348 15.53 4.37 1.37
C HIS A 348 14.59 3.90 2.48
N SER A 349 13.70 2.97 2.16
CA SER A 349 12.67 2.48 3.05
C SER A 349 12.71 0.96 3.21
N ILE A 350 12.11 0.48 4.28
CA ILE A 350 11.79 -0.94 4.48
C ILE A 350 10.28 -1.05 4.53
N THR A 351 9.73 -1.96 3.74
CA THR A 351 8.28 -2.23 3.73
C THR A 351 7.95 -3.57 4.37
N ASP A 352 6.71 -3.72 4.81
CA ASP A 352 6.11 -4.85 5.51
C ASP A 352 6.43 -4.93 7.01
N LEU A 353 7.65 -5.26 7.40
CA LEU A 353 8.11 -5.25 8.80
C LEU A 353 7.21 -6.08 9.75
N GLU A 354 6.90 -7.33 9.36
CA GLU A 354 6.04 -8.21 10.17
C GLU A 354 6.65 -8.51 11.54
N ASN A 355 7.95 -8.83 11.58
CA ASN A 355 8.71 -9.04 12.81
C ASN A 355 10.03 -8.27 12.77
N SER A 356 10.35 -7.52 13.82
CA SER A 356 11.53 -6.64 13.84
C SER A 356 12.19 -6.58 15.21
N ASP A 357 13.52 -6.57 15.25
CA ASP A 357 14.26 -6.34 16.50
C ASP A 357 14.30 -4.84 16.81
N PRO A 358 13.87 -4.40 18.02
CA PRO A 358 13.89 -2.98 18.40
C PRO A 358 15.26 -2.31 18.30
N ALA A 359 16.35 -3.07 18.45
CA ALA A 359 17.70 -2.51 18.31
C ALA A 359 18.02 -2.15 16.85
N ASP A 360 17.55 -2.95 15.89
CA ASP A 360 17.72 -2.65 14.47
C ASP A 360 16.80 -1.50 14.03
N LEU A 361 15.60 -1.39 14.60
CA LEU A 361 14.72 -0.25 14.40
C LEU A 361 15.34 1.06 14.92
N ALA A 362 16.00 1.03 16.08
CA ALA A 362 16.74 2.19 16.59
C ALA A 362 17.91 2.61 15.69
N ARG A 363 18.63 1.64 15.11
CA ARG A 363 19.66 1.89 14.09
C ARG A 363 19.06 2.53 12.83
N MET A 364 17.94 1.98 12.36
CA MET A 364 17.20 2.51 11.21
C MET A 364 16.75 3.96 11.44
N GLY A 365 16.20 4.26 12.63
CA GLY A 365 15.81 5.62 13.00
C GLY A 365 16.99 6.59 13.10
N ALA A 366 18.15 6.14 13.65
CA ALA A 366 19.35 6.96 13.74
C ALA A 366 19.86 7.46 12.38
N ILE A 367 19.53 6.76 11.30
CA ILE A 367 19.85 7.14 9.93
C ILE A 367 18.69 7.82 9.19
N GLY A 368 17.59 8.14 9.90
CA GLY A 368 16.40 8.73 9.31
C GLY A 368 15.66 7.80 8.35
N GLY A 369 15.75 6.50 8.60
CA GLY A 369 15.13 5.48 7.76
C GLY A 369 13.61 5.46 7.87
N ILE A 370 12.96 4.95 6.84
CA ILE A 370 11.51 4.93 6.66
C ILE A 370 11.01 3.49 6.85
N CYS A 371 9.98 3.35 7.68
CA CYS A 371 9.24 2.08 7.89
C CYS A 371 7.85 2.21 7.26
N GLU A 372 7.59 1.44 6.22
CA GLU A 372 6.30 1.36 5.55
C GLU A 372 5.53 0.16 6.13
N VAL A 373 4.41 0.42 6.76
CA VAL A 373 3.63 -0.61 7.45
C VAL A 373 2.21 -0.69 6.90
N TYR A 374 1.59 -1.86 7.05
CA TYR A 374 0.18 -2.07 6.69
C TYR A 374 -0.66 -1.98 7.98
N PRO A 375 -1.23 -0.81 8.29
CA PRO A 375 -1.86 -0.59 9.59
C PRO A 375 -3.13 -1.41 9.81
N GLN A 376 -3.74 -1.91 8.73
CA GLN A 376 -4.98 -2.71 8.73
C GLN A 376 -4.71 -4.23 8.79
N ILE A 377 -3.45 -4.67 8.78
CA ILE A 377 -3.09 -6.08 8.53
C ILE A 377 -3.79 -7.07 9.49
N LEU A 378 -4.00 -6.70 10.76
CA LEU A 378 -4.67 -7.56 11.73
C LEU A 378 -6.16 -7.80 11.41
N THR A 379 -6.76 -6.99 10.53
CA THR A 379 -8.17 -7.18 10.17
C THR A 379 -8.40 -8.29 9.15
N LEU A 380 -7.35 -8.85 8.56
CA LEU A 380 -7.45 -9.96 7.61
C LEU A 380 -7.77 -11.30 8.31
N ASP A 381 -7.25 -11.51 9.51
CA ASP A 381 -7.23 -12.80 10.16
C ASP A 381 -8.08 -12.85 11.44
N LYS A 382 -8.40 -14.07 11.86
CA LYS A 382 -8.84 -14.33 13.23
C LYS A 382 -7.61 -14.48 14.13
N ARG A 383 -7.67 -13.82 15.27
CA ARG A 383 -6.56 -13.74 16.23
C ARG A 383 -5.98 -15.11 16.57
N GLU A 384 -6.82 -16.08 16.95
CA GLU A 384 -6.32 -17.39 17.42
C GLU A 384 -5.65 -18.18 16.30
N GLU A 385 -6.17 -18.13 15.09
CA GLU A 385 -5.59 -18.78 13.91
C GLU A 385 -4.22 -18.18 13.58
N CYS A 386 -4.13 -16.85 13.50
CA CYS A 386 -2.89 -16.13 13.24
C CYS A 386 -1.85 -16.40 14.35
N LEU A 387 -2.21 -16.19 15.62
CA LEU A 387 -1.26 -16.32 16.71
C LEU A 387 -0.81 -17.77 16.95
N SER A 388 -1.65 -18.77 16.71
CA SER A 388 -1.24 -20.17 16.80
C SER A 388 -0.20 -20.51 15.74
N THR A 389 -0.38 -20.00 14.53
CA THR A 389 0.59 -20.13 13.45
C THR A 389 1.91 -19.44 13.80
N MET A 390 1.87 -18.16 14.19
CA MET A 390 3.07 -17.42 14.57
C MET A 390 3.83 -18.06 15.76
N ARG A 391 3.11 -18.55 16.77
CA ARG A 391 3.75 -19.29 17.88
C ARG A 391 4.45 -20.56 17.43
N ARG A 392 3.87 -21.29 16.49
CA ARG A 392 4.48 -22.48 15.91
C ARG A 392 5.75 -22.14 15.14
N GLN A 393 5.77 -21.00 14.44
CA GLN A 393 6.90 -20.54 13.65
C GLN A 393 8.02 -19.99 14.53
N ILE A 394 7.75 -19.00 15.38
CA ILE A 394 8.77 -18.20 16.05
C ILE A 394 8.69 -18.20 17.59
N GLY A 395 7.73 -18.89 18.18
CA GLY A 395 7.52 -18.93 19.63
C GLY A 395 6.99 -17.64 20.24
N GLU A 396 6.51 -17.73 21.50
CA GLU A 396 5.82 -16.62 22.19
C GLU A 396 6.69 -15.37 22.36
N LYS A 397 7.97 -15.55 22.67
CA LYS A 397 8.87 -14.43 22.94
C LYS A 397 9.06 -13.52 21.72
N ARG A 398 9.24 -14.10 20.54
CA ARG A 398 9.44 -13.34 19.31
C ARG A 398 8.13 -12.78 18.76
N LEU A 399 7.01 -13.48 19.02
CA LEU A 399 5.68 -12.99 18.68
C LEU A 399 5.38 -11.60 19.27
N SER A 400 5.92 -11.29 20.48
CA SER A 400 5.74 -9.96 21.08
C SER A 400 6.40 -8.82 20.30
N ARG A 401 7.25 -9.12 19.31
CA ARG A 401 7.89 -8.14 18.41
C ARG A 401 7.18 -7.98 17.08
N SER A 402 6.12 -8.76 16.82
CA SER A 402 5.37 -8.66 15.59
C SER A 402 4.53 -7.38 15.55
N TRP A 403 4.47 -6.77 14.37
CA TRP A 403 3.74 -5.52 14.09
C TRP A 403 4.08 -4.39 15.08
N ASN A 404 5.36 -4.26 15.44
CA ASN A 404 5.81 -3.37 16.52
C ASN A 404 6.00 -1.93 16.06
N ARG A 405 4.89 -1.25 15.74
CA ARG A 405 4.86 0.16 15.28
C ARG A 405 5.37 1.12 16.34
N ARG A 406 5.15 0.79 17.63
CA ARG A 406 5.66 1.60 18.73
C ARG A 406 7.19 1.64 18.74
N ALA A 407 7.86 0.50 18.61
CA ALA A 407 9.32 0.46 18.58
C ALA A 407 9.91 1.18 17.35
N MET A 408 9.19 1.20 16.20
CA MET A 408 9.61 1.97 15.03
C MET A 408 9.64 3.47 15.36
N LEU A 409 8.56 4.01 15.94
CA LEU A 409 8.48 5.42 16.34
C LEU A 409 9.47 5.76 17.46
N ASP A 410 9.54 4.95 18.51
CA ASP A 410 10.47 5.16 19.64
C ASP A 410 11.94 5.06 19.17
N GLY A 411 12.22 4.24 18.15
CA GLY A 411 13.52 4.16 17.50
C GLY A 411 13.87 5.39 16.64
N GLY A 412 12.89 6.28 16.38
CA GLY A 412 13.08 7.47 15.56
C GLY A 412 12.89 7.26 14.06
N CYS A 413 12.34 6.12 13.64
CA CYS A 413 11.99 5.88 12.25
C CYS A 413 10.85 6.82 11.80
N VAL A 414 10.84 7.17 10.54
CA VAL A 414 9.66 7.77 9.90
C VAL A 414 8.68 6.65 9.58
N LEU A 415 7.51 6.68 10.20
CA LEU A 415 6.45 5.70 9.95
C LEU A 415 5.56 6.17 8.81
N CYS A 416 5.30 5.29 7.84
CA CYS A 416 4.39 5.51 6.71
C CYS A 416 3.40 4.35 6.62
N CYS A 417 2.23 4.64 6.03
CA CYS A 417 1.17 3.65 5.87
C CYS A 417 0.97 3.26 4.41
N GLY A 418 0.90 1.97 4.16
CA GLY A 418 0.51 1.38 2.89
C GLY A 418 -0.60 0.35 3.07
N THR A 419 -1.16 -0.11 1.97
CA THR A 419 -2.20 -1.14 1.98
C THR A 419 -1.80 -2.40 1.25
N ASP A 420 -0.71 -2.35 0.49
CA ASP A 420 -0.38 -3.44 -0.43
C ASP A 420 -1.58 -3.78 -1.34
N LEU A 421 -2.33 -2.71 -1.72
CA LEU A 421 -3.52 -2.86 -2.55
C LEU A 421 -3.19 -3.70 -3.80
N PRO A 422 -3.85 -4.83 -4.04
CA PRO A 422 -5.20 -5.20 -3.60
C PRO A 422 -5.28 -6.06 -2.33
N LEU A 423 -4.22 -6.32 -1.60
CA LEU A 423 -4.29 -7.11 -0.34
C LEU A 423 -5.28 -6.46 0.64
N LEU A 424 -5.13 -5.18 0.88
CA LEU A 424 -6.04 -4.35 1.68
C LEU A 424 -6.57 -3.20 0.82
N THR A 425 -7.79 -2.75 1.11
CA THR A 425 -8.32 -1.50 0.56
C THR A 425 -8.15 -0.40 1.61
N PRO A 426 -7.69 0.81 1.24
CA PRO A 426 -7.53 1.89 2.21
C PRO A 426 -8.81 2.12 3.01
N HIS A 427 -8.72 2.02 4.34
CA HIS A 427 -9.83 2.27 5.26
C HIS A 427 -9.31 2.78 6.61
N LEU A 428 -9.47 4.08 6.86
CA LEU A 428 -8.90 4.71 8.04
C LEU A 428 -9.47 4.15 9.35
N GLY A 429 -10.76 3.80 9.38
CA GLY A 429 -11.38 3.17 10.54
C GLY A 429 -10.75 1.82 10.91
N ASP A 430 -10.50 0.96 9.91
CA ASP A 430 -9.80 -0.31 10.13
C ASP A 430 -8.34 -0.10 10.52
N SER A 431 -7.70 0.97 10.00
CA SER A 431 -6.33 1.35 10.39
C SER A 431 -6.26 1.73 11.87
N ILE A 432 -7.20 2.54 12.36
CA ILE A 432 -7.29 2.94 13.77
C ILE A 432 -7.60 1.70 14.64
N TYR A 433 -8.56 0.90 14.23
CA TYR A 433 -8.95 -0.33 14.92
C TYR A 433 -7.75 -1.27 15.14
N SER A 434 -7.01 -1.54 14.07
CA SER A 434 -5.86 -2.44 14.11
C SER A 434 -4.60 -1.80 14.69
N ALA A 435 -4.17 -0.62 14.22
CA ALA A 435 -2.89 -0.04 14.63
C ALA A 435 -2.93 0.67 15.98
N CYS A 436 -4.06 1.29 16.35
CA CYS A 436 -4.20 1.98 17.63
C CYS A 436 -4.79 1.08 18.71
N GLY A 437 -5.70 0.16 18.33
CA GLY A 437 -6.33 -0.78 19.26
C GLY A 437 -5.64 -2.12 19.38
N GLY A 438 -4.84 -2.52 18.40
CA GLY A 438 -4.22 -3.84 18.32
C GLY A 438 -5.21 -4.96 18.01
N TYR A 439 -6.42 -4.66 17.49
CA TYR A 439 -7.50 -5.63 17.32
C TYR A 439 -7.41 -6.39 16.00
N PHE A 440 -7.68 -7.68 16.08
CA PHE A 440 -7.95 -8.57 14.94
C PHE A 440 -9.41 -8.47 14.47
N ALA A 441 -9.71 -9.15 13.36
CA ALA A 441 -11.06 -9.18 12.78
C ALA A 441 -12.15 -9.62 13.78
N ASP A 442 -11.80 -10.47 14.75
CA ASP A 442 -12.70 -10.99 15.79
C ASP A 442 -12.87 -10.08 17.03
N GLY A 443 -12.24 -8.91 17.04
CA GLY A 443 -12.33 -7.94 18.13
C GLY A 443 -11.43 -8.21 19.33
N LEU A 444 -10.51 -9.16 19.20
CA LEU A 444 -9.52 -9.48 20.23
C LEU A 444 -8.19 -8.82 19.90
N ASP A 445 -7.50 -8.32 20.91
CA ASP A 445 -6.24 -7.61 20.75
C ASP A 445 -4.99 -8.52 20.85
N VAL A 446 -3.89 -8.01 20.34
CA VAL A 446 -2.54 -8.56 20.49
C VAL A 446 -1.54 -7.44 20.72
N ASN A 447 -0.54 -7.71 21.57
CA ASN A 447 0.59 -6.80 21.77
C ASN A 447 0.18 -5.32 21.94
N PRO A 448 -0.69 -4.97 22.91
CA PRO A 448 -1.17 -3.59 23.07
C PRO A 448 -0.02 -2.57 23.29
N GLN A 449 1.15 -3.05 23.72
CA GLN A 449 2.37 -2.24 23.84
C GLN A 449 2.98 -1.84 22.49
N ASN A 450 2.57 -2.48 21.38
CA ASN A 450 3.07 -2.21 20.03
C ASN A 450 2.21 -1.19 19.26
N THR A 451 1.13 -0.72 19.89
CA THR A 451 0.17 0.22 19.27
C THR A 451 0.70 1.65 19.24
N VAL A 452 0.08 2.46 18.42
CA VAL A 452 0.37 3.90 18.26
C VAL A 452 -0.87 4.72 18.61
N SER A 453 -0.71 6.00 18.92
CA SER A 453 -1.85 6.89 19.09
C SER A 453 -2.54 7.23 17.77
N VAL A 454 -3.78 7.72 17.83
CA VAL A 454 -4.51 8.19 16.65
C VAL A 454 -3.72 9.28 15.91
N ALA A 455 -3.18 10.26 16.65
CA ALA A 455 -2.37 11.34 16.05
C ALA A 455 -1.12 10.82 15.32
N GLU A 456 -0.41 9.85 15.92
CA GLU A 456 0.76 9.22 15.29
C GLU A 456 0.37 8.46 14.01
N LEU A 457 -0.74 7.73 14.05
CA LEU A 457 -1.25 7.02 12.87
C LEU A 457 -1.68 7.97 11.75
N LEU A 458 -2.40 9.05 12.09
CA LEU A 458 -2.80 10.04 11.09
C LEU A 458 -1.57 10.71 10.45
N ARG A 459 -0.53 11.03 11.23
CA ARG A 459 0.74 11.51 10.67
C ARG A 459 1.41 10.47 9.75
N ALA A 460 1.37 9.20 10.11
CA ALA A 460 1.92 8.14 9.26
C ALA A 460 1.18 8.05 7.92
N TRP A 461 -0.13 8.21 7.92
CA TRP A 461 -0.95 8.26 6.71
C TRP A 461 -0.81 9.55 5.89
N THR A 462 -0.25 10.62 6.43
CA THR A 462 -0.20 11.95 5.77
C THR A 462 1.22 12.47 5.66
N ALA A 463 1.76 13.09 6.72
CA ALA A 463 3.10 13.68 6.73
C ALA A 463 4.21 12.62 6.52
N GLY A 464 4.07 11.42 7.10
CA GLY A 464 5.00 10.31 6.87
C GLY A 464 5.00 9.88 5.39
N GLY A 465 3.82 9.69 4.82
CA GLY A 465 3.68 9.35 3.41
C GLY A 465 4.25 10.43 2.48
N SER A 466 3.94 11.72 2.73
CA SER A 466 4.50 12.81 1.91
C SER A 466 6.04 12.89 2.04
N TYR A 467 6.58 12.62 3.22
CA TYR A 467 8.03 12.49 3.43
C TYR A 467 8.62 11.33 2.65
N ASP A 468 7.95 10.18 2.64
CA ASP A 468 8.35 9.03 1.82
C ASP A 468 8.37 9.38 0.33
N LEU A 469 7.36 10.10 -0.18
CA LEU A 469 7.31 10.55 -1.56
C LEU A 469 8.25 11.72 -1.89
N VAL A 470 9.05 12.21 -0.94
CA VAL A 470 9.92 13.40 -1.10
C VAL A 470 9.11 14.64 -1.51
N ARG A 471 7.92 14.79 -0.92
CA ARG A 471 6.95 15.86 -1.21
C ARG A 471 6.37 16.53 0.03
N GLU A 472 7.06 16.44 1.15
CA GLU A 472 6.61 17.05 2.42
C GLU A 472 6.50 18.58 2.35
N ASP A 473 7.19 19.22 1.41
CA ASP A 473 7.04 20.65 1.16
C ASP A 473 5.77 20.98 0.37
N ASP A 474 5.23 20.01 -0.39
CA ASP A 474 4.05 20.18 -1.24
C ASP A 474 2.75 19.88 -0.48
N PHE A 475 2.68 18.78 0.29
CA PHE A 475 1.45 18.31 0.97
C PHE A 475 1.79 17.42 2.21
N GLY A 476 0.77 16.82 2.82
CA GLY A 476 0.89 15.90 3.97
C GLY A 476 0.64 16.55 5.33
N THR A 477 0.63 17.87 5.41
CA THR A 477 0.18 18.65 6.58
C THR A 477 -0.72 19.79 6.12
N ILE A 478 -1.58 20.28 7.04
CA ILE A 478 -2.40 21.47 6.76
C ILE A 478 -1.61 22.71 7.17
N GLU A 479 -0.93 23.31 6.21
CA GLU A 479 -0.11 24.50 6.36
C GLU A 479 -0.31 25.48 5.19
N ALA A 480 -0.25 26.78 5.48
CA ALA A 480 -0.34 27.80 4.44
C ALA A 480 0.77 27.62 3.38
N GLY A 481 0.40 27.69 2.12
CA GLY A 481 1.28 27.51 0.96
C GLY A 481 1.31 26.09 0.41
N LYS A 482 0.92 25.07 1.17
CA LYS A 482 0.82 23.69 0.68
C LYS A 482 -0.38 23.46 -0.21
N LEU A 483 -0.34 22.40 -0.98
CA LEU A 483 -1.44 21.96 -1.82
C LEU A 483 -2.68 21.61 -0.97
N ALA A 484 -3.84 21.97 -1.47
CA ALA A 484 -5.11 21.66 -0.81
C ALA A 484 -5.57 20.23 -1.15
N ASP A 485 -4.77 19.27 -0.72
CA ASP A 485 -5.09 17.86 -0.69
C ASP A 485 -5.60 17.54 0.72
N ILE A 486 -6.91 17.39 0.88
CA ILE A 486 -7.60 17.36 2.18
C ILE A 486 -8.58 16.18 2.23
N CYS A 487 -8.60 15.51 3.38
CA CYS A 487 -9.58 14.52 3.75
C CYS A 487 -10.43 15.02 4.92
N VAL A 488 -11.75 14.84 4.83
CA VAL A 488 -12.69 15.13 5.91
C VAL A 488 -13.40 13.84 6.30
N LEU A 489 -13.37 13.51 7.57
CA LEU A 489 -14.05 12.34 8.11
C LEU A 489 -15.50 12.70 8.51
N ASP A 490 -16.35 11.71 8.68
CA ASP A 490 -17.77 11.90 9.05
C ASP A 490 -17.98 12.31 10.52
N ARG A 491 -16.92 12.24 11.35
CA ARG A 491 -16.95 12.53 12.79
C ARG A 491 -15.61 12.99 13.34
N ASP A 492 -15.57 13.35 14.62
CA ASP A 492 -14.34 13.62 15.33
C ASP A 492 -13.63 12.30 15.69
N VAL A 493 -12.55 12.00 14.97
CA VAL A 493 -11.79 10.75 15.14
C VAL A 493 -11.07 10.67 16.48
N PHE A 494 -10.76 11.81 17.09
CA PHE A 494 -10.08 11.87 18.40
C PHE A 494 -11.03 11.56 19.58
N ALA A 495 -12.35 11.64 19.33
CA ALA A 495 -13.37 11.29 20.31
C ALA A 495 -13.85 9.84 20.22
N VAL A 496 -13.34 9.05 19.28
CA VAL A 496 -13.75 7.66 19.05
C VAL A 496 -12.79 6.69 19.73
N ASP A 497 -13.33 5.72 20.49
CA ASP A 497 -12.51 4.59 20.95
C ASP A 497 -12.02 3.77 19.74
N PRO A 498 -10.74 3.39 19.66
CA PRO A 498 -10.24 2.56 18.56
C PRO A 498 -11.09 1.30 18.28
N LYS A 499 -11.73 0.74 19.29
CA LYS A 499 -12.60 -0.42 19.13
C LYS A 499 -13.86 -0.13 18.30
N ASP A 500 -14.33 1.11 18.32
CA ASP A 500 -15.54 1.57 17.61
C ASP A 500 -15.20 2.32 16.31
N ALA A 501 -13.92 2.34 15.91
CA ALA A 501 -13.45 3.14 14.79
C ALA A 501 -13.84 2.61 13.41
N ARG A 502 -14.20 1.32 13.28
CA ARG A 502 -14.47 0.67 11.99
C ARG A 502 -15.59 1.31 11.17
N ASP A 503 -16.50 2.04 11.81
CA ASP A 503 -17.59 2.75 11.14
C ASP A 503 -17.24 4.17 10.67
N ILE A 504 -16.02 4.64 10.92
CA ILE A 504 -15.53 5.93 10.41
C ILE A 504 -15.50 5.89 8.89
N ARG A 505 -16.04 6.96 8.28
CA ARG A 505 -16.09 7.12 6.82
C ARG A 505 -15.47 8.47 6.41
N VAL A 506 -15.02 8.52 5.19
CA VAL A 506 -14.65 9.79 4.54
C VAL A 506 -15.92 10.47 4.06
N SER A 507 -16.11 11.72 4.41
CA SER A 507 -17.26 12.52 3.98
C SER A 507 -16.93 13.49 2.84
N LEU A 508 -15.66 13.89 2.72
CA LEU A 508 -15.21 14.80 1.66
C LEU A 508 -13.73 14.57 1.38
N THR A 509 -13.36 14.58 0.11
CA THR A 509 -11.95 14.59 -0.31
C THR A 509 -11.73 15.72 -1.31
N LEU A 510 -10.71 16.54 -1.03
CA LEU A 510 -10.17 17.50 -1.98
C LEU A 510 -8.81 17.02 -2.48
N SER A 511 -8.59 17.11 -3.78
CA SER A 511 -7.31 16.94 -4.42
C SER A 511 -7.03 18.12 -5.31
N ASP A 512 -5.86 18.72 -5.16
CA ASP A 512 -5.48 19.93 -5.90
C ASP A 512 -6.54 21.06 -5.79
N GLY A 513 -7.13 21.21 -4.57
CA GLY A 513 -8.17 22.19 -4.28
C GLY A 513 -9.54 21.90 -4.91
N ARG A 514 -9.71 20.77 -5.59
CA ARG A 514 -10.97 20.34 -6.21
C ARG A 514 -11.66 19.29 -5.33
N VAL A 515 -12.96 19.40 -5.16
CA VAL A 515 -13.76 18.32 -4.56
C VAL A 515 -13.76 17.15 -5.54
N VAL A 516 -13.17 16.02 -5.15
CA VAL A 516 -13.06 14.79 -5.95
C VAL A 516 -13.92 13.65 -5.41
N TYR A 517 -14.35 13.79 -4.17
CA TYR A 517 -15.34 12.90 -3.54
C TYR A 517 -16.14 13.66 -2.48
N GLU A 518 -17.43 13.40 -2.40
CA GLU A 518 -18.34 13.88 -1.37
C GLU A 518 -19.41 12.81 -1.12
N ASP A 519 -19.54 12.39 0.14
CA ASP A 519 -20.61 11.49 0.57
C ASP A 519 -21.91 12.30 0.72
N CYS A 520 -22.99 11.87 0.03
CA CYS A 520 -24.28 12.60 -0.08
C CYS A 520 -25.24 12.21 1.04
#